data_f81cdf5a67c24178673325e2771a37ad
#
_entry.id   f81cdf5a67c24178673325e2771a37ad
#
_cell.length_a   1.000
_cell.length_b   1.000
_cell.length_c   1.000
_cell.angle_alpha   90.00
_cell.angle_beta   90.00
_cell.angle_gamma   90.00
#
_symmetry.space_group_name_H-M   'P 1'
#
loop_
_entity.id
_entity.type
_entity.pdbx_description
1 polymer ?
#
loop_
_entity_poly.entity_id
_entity_poly.type
_entity_poly.pdbx_seq_one_letter_code
_entity_poly.pdbx_strand_id
1 'polypeptide(L)'
;MSINLVNAANYHVPEDRQRILLVGIRKDIAEKYGVEFKVPTPFSDRISIRQALEGLAPATDDEICKEAYSSRYMSRNRKRAWDSVSFTIPAMAKQVPLWPGSPDMVKVGKDLWQFGEKGSTRRLSYKEAAAIQTFPKDMAFCGNLTSKYKQIGNAVPCELARVVGTELYRILSKIEEQESHCPA
;
A
#
# COMPACT_ATOMS: atom_id res chain seq x y z
N MET A 1 -8.36 -22.53 8.34
CA MET A 1 -8.32 -21.06 8.23
C MET A 1 -7.03 -20.56 8.86
N SER A 2 -6.28 -19.73 8.15
CA SER A 2 -5.08 -19.09 8.67
C SER A 2 -5.33 -17.59 8.88
N ILE A 3 -4.77 -17.05 9.97
CA ILE A 3 -4.85 -15.63 10.33
C ILE A 3 -3.42 -15.12 10.39
N ASN A 4 -3.08 -14.15 9.55
CA ASN A 4 -1.71 -13.67 9.39
C ASN A 4 -1.67 -12.15 9.44
N LEU A 5 -0.78 -11.59 10.24
CA LEU A 5 -0.46 -10.16 10.20
C LEU A 5 0.67 -9.95 9.19
N VAL A 6 0.39 -9.19 8.16
CA VAL A 6 1.37 -8.87 7.11
C VAL A 6 1.62 -7.37 7.04
N ASN A 7 2.87 -6.99 6.73
CA ASN A 7 3.20 -5.62 6.37
C ASN A 7 3.53 -5.58 4.87
N ALA A 8 2.79 -4.78 4.11
CA ALA A 8 2.96 -4.65 2.67
C ALA A 8 4.39 -4.27 2.26
N ALA A 9 5.09 -3.50 3.10
CA ALA A 9 6.49 -3.13 2.87
C ALA A 9 7.44 -4.33 2.74
N ASN A 10 7.07 -5.49 3.28
CA ASN A 10 7.85 -6.72 3.17
C ASN A 10 7.61 -7.48 1.86
N TYR A 11 6.72 -6.96 1.00
CA TYR A 11 6.31 -7.56 -0.27
C TYR A 11 6.40 -6.55 -1.42
N HIS A 12 7.49 -5.76 -1.45
CA HIS A 12 7.79 -4.76 -2.47
C HIS A 12 6.73 -3.67 -2.67
N VAL A 13 5.90 -3.44 -1.65
CA VAL A 13 5.02 -2.27 -1.62
C VAL A 13 5.74 -1.16 -0.85
N PRO A 14 6.01 0.01 -1.44
CA PRO A 14 6.73 1.11 -0.79
C PRO A 14 5.87 1.84 0.26
N GLU A 15 5.13 1.08 1.06
CA GLU A 15 4.17 1.58 2.06
C GLU A 15 4.23 0.74 3.34
N ASP A 16 4.41 1.38 4.48
CA ASP A 16 4.26 0.78 5.79
C ASP A 16 2.77 0.58 6.10
N ARG A 17 2.23 -0.58 5.68
CA ARG A 17 0.82 -0.92 5.74
C ARG A 17 0.62 -2.30 6.32
N GLN A 18 0.27 -2.35 7.60
CA GLN A 18 -0.05 -3.60 8.27
C GLN A 18 -1.52 -3.99 8.04
N ARG A 19 -1.75 -5.24 7.69
CA ARG A 19 -3.10 -5.80 7.49
C ARG A 19 -3.17 -7.23 8.01
N ILE A 20 -4.35 -7.60 8.49
CA ILE A 20 -4.67 -8.98 8.79
C ILE A 20 -5.14 -9.63 7.48
N LEU A 21 -4.48 -10.71 7.11
CA LEU A 21 -4.86 -11.57 5.99
C LEU A 21 -5.54 -12.82 6.55
N LEU A 22 -6.80 -13.01 6.19
CA LEU A 22 -7.59 -14.18 6.53
C LEU A 22 -7.75 -15.04 5.28
N VAL A 23 -7.26 -16.27 5.32
CA VAL A 23 -7.39 -17.21 4.21
C VAL A 23 -8.02 -18.49 4.72
N GLY A 24 -9.10 -18.91 4.06
CA GLY A 24 -9.82 -20.15 4.35
C GLY A 24 -9.77 -21.09 3.15
N ILE A 25 -9.39 -22.34 3.40
CA ILE A 25 -9.58 -23.46 2.46
C ILE A 25 -10.68 -24.33 3.06
N ARG A 26 -11.61 -24.78 2.21
CA ARG A 26 -12.68 -25.68 2.63
C ARG A 26 -12.07 -26.95 3.25
N LYS A 27 -12.59 -27.39 4.39
CA LYS A 27 -11.97 -28.44 5.23
C LYS A 27 -11.75 -29.74 4.48
N ASP A 28 -12.77 -30.20 3.74
CA ASP A 28 -12.70 -31.42 2.95
C ASP A 28 -11.64 -31.38 1.85
N ILE A 29 -11.46 -30.21 1.21
CA ILE A 29 -10.38 -29.97 0.24
C ILE A 29 -9.02 -29.98 0.92
N ALA A 30 -8.88 -29.28 2.03
CA ALA A 30 -7.63 -29.22 2.77
C ALA A 30 -7.16 -30.62 3.23
N GLU A 31 -8.08 -31.43 3.74
CA GLU A 31 -7.80 -32.80 4.20
C GLU A 31 -7.50 -33.74 3.03
N LYS A 32 -8.35 -33.73 1.98
CA LYS A 32 -8.19 -34.60 0.81
C LYS A 32 -6.87 -34.42 0.08
N TYR A 33 -6.44 -33.16 -0.10
CA TYR A 33 -5.24 -32.84 -0.90
C TYR A 33 -4.03 -32.46 -0.07
N GLY A 34 -4.12 -32.44 1.25
CA GLY A 34 -3.02 -32.09 2.14
C GLY A 34 -2.49 -30.67 1.89
N VAL A 35 -3.39 -29.71 1.65
CA VAL A 35 -3.01 -28.31 1.30
C VAL A 35 -3.33 -27.35 2.44
N GLU A 36 -2.42 -26.42 2.65
CA GLU A 36 -2.52 -25.34 3.62
C GLU A 36 -2.00 -24.04 3.00
N PHE A 37 -2.65 -22.93 3.30
CA PHE A 37 -2.12 -21.62 2.94
C PHE A 37 -1.08 -21.17 3.96
N LYS A 38 0.12 -20.84 3.48
CA LYS A 38 1.18 -20.18 4.25
C LYS A 38 1.48 -18.83 3.61
N VAL A 39 1.64 -17.80 4.44
CA VAL A 39 2.06 -16.50 3.94
C VAL A 39 3.43 -16.65 3.27
N PRO A 40 3.60 -16.14 2.05
CA PRO A 40 4.90 -16.15 1.38
C PRO A 40 6.00 -15.52 2.23
N THR A 41 7.22 -16.03 2.11
CA THR A 41 8.38 -15.45 2.81
C THR A 41 8.56 -13.99 2.41
N PRO A 42 8.75 -13.07 3.36
CA PRO A 42 9.09 -11.69 3.08
C PRO A 42 10.32 -11.55 2.19
N PHE A 43 10.33 -10.58 1.28
CA PHE A 43 11.51 -10.23 0.51
C PHE A 43 12.59 -9.63 1.42
N SER A 44 13.85 -9.80 1.05
CA SER A 44 15.02 -9.32 1.81
C SER A 44 15.23 -7.80 1.67
N ASP A 45 14.72 -7.21 0.60
CA ASP A 45 14.85 -5.81 0.25
C ASP A 45 13.47 -5.10 0.30
N ARG A 46 13.50 -3.77 0.27
CA ARG A 46 12.31 -2.92 0.27
C ARG A 46 12.39 -1.90 -0.85
N ILE A 47 11.26 -1.63 -1.44
CA ILE A 47 11.12 -0.56 -2.44
C ILE A 47 10.89 0.76 -1.72
N SER A 48 11.67 1.79 -2.05
CA SER A 48 11.56 3.13 -1.48
C SER A 48 10.51 3.97 -2.22
N ILE A 49 10.10 5.10 -1.61
CA ILE A 49 9.24 6.10 -2.28
C ILE A 49 9.91 6.59 -3.56
N ARG A 50 11.23 6.82 -3.55
CA ARG A 50 12.00 7.25 -4.73
C ARG A 50 11.80 6.30 -5.90
N GLN A 51 12.01 5.02 -5.68
CA GLN A 51 11.84 3.99 -6.71
C GLN A 51 10.39 3.89 -7.21
N ALA A 52 9.41 4.01 -6.29
CA ALA A 52 7.99 3.98 -6.66
C ALA A 52 7.58 5.15 -7.57
N LEU A 53 8.14 6.33 -7.32
CA LEU A 53 7.80 7.56 -8.06
C LEU A 53 8.69 7.79 -9.29
N GLU A 54 9.71 6.96 -9.51
CA GLU A 54 10.60 7.05 -10.67
C GLU A 54 9.81 6.97 -11.99
N GLY A 55 10.08 7.91 -12.91
CA GLY A 55 9.39 7.99 -14.20
C GLY A 55 7.92 8.40 -14.13
N LEU A 56 7.40 8.80 -12.95
CA LEU A 56 6.09 9.43 -12.85
C LEU A 56 6.20 10.92 -13.25
N ALA A 57 5.27 11.40 -14.05
CA ALA A 57 5.22 12.82 -14.41
C ALA A 57 5.04 13.70 -13.15
N PRO A 58 5.59 14.91 -13.12
CA PRO A 58 5.36 15.84 -12.02
C PRO A 58 3.87 16.04 -11.75
N ALA A 59 3.50 16.04 -10.47
CA ALA A 59 2.11 16.19 -10.07
C ALA A 59 1.59 17.60 -10.43
N THR A 60 0.39 17.66 -10.97
CA THR A 60 -0.33 18.91 -11.24
C THR A 60 -1.20 19.31 -10.04
N ASP A 61 -1.59 20.56 -10.01
CA ASP A 61 -2.34 21.16 -8.91
C ASP A 61 -3.73 20.52 -8.67
N ASP A 62 -4.37 20.05 -9.72
CA ASP A 62 -5.66 19.35 -9.69
C ASP A 62 -5.56 17.90 -9.20
N GLU A 63 -4.35 17.37 -9.13
CA GLU A 63 -4.07 16.02 -8.60
C GLU A 63 -3.84 16.01 -7.08
N ILE A 64 -3.72 17.17 -6.44
CA ILE A 64 -3.30 17.32 -5.04
C ILE A 64 -4.45 17.84 -4.19
N CYS A 65 -4.71 17.19 -3.06
CA CYS A 65 -5.67 17.70 -2.09
C CYS A 65 -5.13 18.95 -1.39
N LYS A 66 -5.76 20.11 -1.66
CA LYS A 66 -5.42 21.43 -1.11
C LYS A 66 -6.23 21.83 0.13
N GLU A 67 -7.05 20.92 0.68
CA GLU A 67 -7.77 21.20 1.92
C GLU A 67 -6.81 21.57 3.06
N ALA A 68 -7.28 22.46 3.95
CA ALA A 68 -6.51 22.91 5.12
C ALA A 68 -6.01 21.73 5.97
N TYR A 69 -4.86 21.90 6.59
CA TYR A 69 -4.30 20.91 7.49
C TYR A 69 -4.96 21.00 8.88
N SER A 70 -5.67 19.95 9.27
CA SER A 70 -6.35 19.89 10.55
C SER A 70 -5.38 19.63 11.73
N SER A 71 -5.82 19.92 12.96
CA SER A 71 -5.10 19.56 14.19
C SER A 71 -4.75 18.06 14.23
N ARG A 72 -5.68 17.19 13.82
CA ARG A 72 -5.45 15.75 13.68
C ARG A 72 -4.33 15.43 12.67
N TYR A 73 -4.22 16.19 11.58
CA TYR A 73 -3.11 16.03 10.63
C TYR A 73 -1.78 16.39 11.29
N MET A 74 -1.76 17.49 12.03
CA MET A 74 -0.57 18.04 12.70
C MET A 74 -0.23 17.33 14.02
N SER A 75 -0.97 16.30 14.44
CA SER A 75 -0.70 15.56 15.69
C SER A 75 0.50 14.61 15.59
N ARG A 76 1.03 14.36 14.40
CA ARG A 76 2.17 13.47 14.17
C ARG A 76 2.95 13.86 12.92
N ASN A 77 4.19 13.37 12.81
CA ASN A 77 4.95 13.51 11.57
C ASN A 77 4.21 12.82 10.41
N ARG A 78 4.09 13.54 9.28
CA ARG A 78 3.44 13.07 8.06
C ARG A 78 4.41 12.93 6.88
N LYS A 79 5.70 13.20 7.10
CA LYS A 79 6.74 13.14 6.09
C LYS A 79 7.63 11.92 6.28
N ARG A 80 7.98 11.27 5.19
CA ARG A 80 9.05 10.27 5.09
C ARG A 80 10.09 10.74 4.09
N ALA A 81 11.33 10.31 4.27
CA ALA A 81 12.41 10.58 3.33
C ALA A 81 12.22 9.77 2.02
N TRP A 82 12.87 10.24 0.95
CA TRP A 82 12.83 9.61 -0.37
C TRP A 82 13.21 8.13 -0.34
N ASP A 83 14.23 7.78 0.44
CA ASP A 83 14.80 6.43 0.48
C ASP A 83 14.16 5.54 1.56
N SER A 84 13.01 5.97 2.10
CA SER A 84 12.17 5.24 3.03
C SER A 84 10.91 4.71 2.34
N VAL A 85 10.19 3.80 3.01
CA VAL A 85 8.81 3.46 2.65
C VAL A 85 7.86 4.56 3.15
N SER A 86 6.75 4.78 2.46
CA SER A 86 5.71 5.74 2.84
C SER A 86 4.97 5.31 4.12
N PHE A 87 4.37 6.29 4.78
CA PHE A 87 3.27 5.99 5.70
C PHE A 87 2.08 5.41 4.93
N THR A 88 1.19 4.71 5.64
CA THR A 88 -0.05 4.19 5.08
C THR A 88 -0.83 5.27 4.31
N ILE A 89 -1.19 4.98 3.06
CA ILE A 89 -2.07 5.82 2.24
C ILE A 89 -3.52 5.61 2.71
N PRO A 90 -4.15 6.62 3.31
CA PRO A 90 -5.52 6.51 3.78
C PRO A 90 -6.53 6.77 2.66
N ALA A 91 -7.77 6.31 2.83
CA ALA A 91 -8.88 6.60 1.92
C ALA A 91 -9.34 8.08 1.96
N MET A 92 -8.85 8.85 2.92
CA MET A 92 -9.23 10.25 3.13
C MET A 92 -8.15 11.18 2.57
N ALA A 93 -8.44 11.88 1.47
CA ALA A 93 -7.52 12.77 0.76
C ALA A 93 -6.76 13.74 1.68
N LYS A 94 -7.46 14.39 2.61
CA LYS A 94 -6.88 15.36 3.56
C LYS A 94 -5.91 14.76 4.59
N GLN A 95 -5.85 13.43 4.72
CA GLN A 95 -4.95 12.74 5.66
C GLN A 95 -3.77 12.04 4.96
N VAL A 96 -3.67 12.16 3.65
CA VAL A 96 -2.57 11.59 2.85
C VAL A 96 -1.22 12.18 3.30
N PRO A 97 -0.15 11.37 3.36
CA PRO A 97 1.19 11.82 3.73
C PRO A 97 1.70 12.99 2.89
N LEU A 98 2.69 13.68 3.42
CA LEU A 98 3.40 14.73 2.68
C LEU A 98 4.28 14.10 1.59
N TRP A 99 4.40 14.84 0.50
CA TRP A 99 5.40 14.56 -0.53
C TRP A 99 6.82 14.64 0.06
N PRO A 100 7.72 13.71 -0.27
CA PRO A 100 9.06 13.64 0.34
C PRO A 100 9.93 14.90 0.14
N GLY A 101 9.67 15.68 -0.92
CA GLY A 101 10.34 16.95 -1.14
C GLY A 101 9.80 18.14 -0.31
N SER A 102 8.73 17.94 0.48
CA SER A 102 8.27 18.94 1.43
C SER A 102 9.30 19.14 2.56
N PRO A 103 9.33 20.31 3.25
CA PRO A 103 10.17 20.52 4.42
C PRO A 103 9.95 19.45 5.50
N ASP A 104 10.96 19.19 6.30
CA ASP A 104 10.82 18.29 7.45
C ASP A 104 9.86 18.89 8.46
N MET A 105 9.04 18.04 9.07
CA MET A 105 8.17 18.46 10.15
C MET A 105 8.95 18.51 11.47
N VAL A 106 8.70 19.55 12.26
CA VAL A 106 9.31 19.78 13.55
C VAL A 106 8.32 19.49 14.67
N LYS A 107 8.72 18.69 15.66
CA LYS A 107 7.90 18.45 16.85
C LYS A 107 7.99 19.64 17.79
N VAL A 108 6.89 20.28 18.08
CA VAL A 108 6.82 21.49 18.91
C VAL A 108 6.09 21.27 20.24
N GLY A 109 5.48 20.10 20.43
CA GLY A 109 4.79 19.74 21.66
C GLY A 109 4.34 18.28 21.69
N LYS A 110 3.61 17.90 22.75
CA LYS A 110 2.96 16.60 22.83
C LYS A 110 1.86 16.57 21.74
N ASP A 111 1.95 15.58 20.84
CA ASP A 111 1.01 15.43 19.71
C ASP A 111 0.83 16.71 18.89
N LEU A 112 1.89 17.51 18.74
CA LEU A 112 1.89 18.74 17.96
C LEU A 112 3.18 18.86 17.14
N TRP A 113 2.99 19.00 15.82
CA TRP A 113 4.04 19.16 14.84
C TRP A 113 3.75 20.39 13.98
N GLN A 114 4.80 20.99 13.45
CA GLN A 114 4.73 22.11 12.50
C GLN A 114 5.50 21.78 11.25
N PHE A 115 5.17 22.45 10.14
CA PHE A 115 5.96 22.39 8.92
C PHE A 115 7.26 23.17 9.11
N GLY A 116 8.34 22.68 8.51
CA GLY A 116 9.59 23.44 8.44
C GLY A 116 9.44 24.71 7.59
N GLU A 117 10.30 25.67 7.84
CA GLU A 117 10.18 27.04 7.27
C GLU A 117 10.58 27.14 5.79
N LYS A 118 11.38 26.21 5.27
CA LYS A 118 11.97 26.31 3.92
C LYS A 118 11.31 25.37 2.93
N GLY A 119 10.73 25.92 1.87
CA GLY A 119 10.21 25.17 0.75
C GLY A 119 8.68 25.03 0.72
N SER A 120 8.18 24.40 -0.34
CA SER A 120 6.76 24.19 -0.56
C SER A 120 6.27 22.92 0.13
N THR A 121 5.21 23.04 0.91
CA THR A 121 4.56 21.90 1.58
C THR A 121 3.36 21.44 0.79
N ARG A 122 3.33 20.17 0.41
CA ARG A 122 2.16 19.55 -0.22
C ARG A 122 1.98 18.09 0.19
N ARG A 123 0.77 17.60 0.07
CA ARG A 123 0.48 16.17 0.15
C ARG A 123 0.97 15.44 -1.11
N LEU A 124 1.10 14.13 -1.03
CA LEU A 124 1.22 13.30 -2.23
C LEU A 124 -0.01 13.52 -3.12
N SER A 125 0.19 13.59 -4.43
CA SER A 125 -0.91 13.56 -5.40
C SER A 125 -1.60 12.19 -5.39
N TYR A 126 -2.80 12.10 -5.98
CA TYR A 126 -3.47 10.79 -6.07
C TYR A 126 -2.69 9.81 -6.95
N LYS A 127 -1.99 10.29 -7.98
CA LYS A 127 -1.13 9.43 -8.82
C LYS A 127 0.11 8.94 -8.06
N GLU A 128 0.75 9.82 -7.28
CA GLU A 128 1.86 9.42 -6.41
C GLU A 128 1.40 8.41 -5.34
N ALA A 129 0.23 8.63 -4.75
CA ALA A 129 -0.38 7.69 -3.81
C ALA A 129 -0.71 6.33 -4.47
N ALA A 130 -1.18 6.32 -5.71
CA ALA A 130 -1.43 5.10 -6.48
C ALA A 130 -0.15 4.35 -6.78
N ALA A 131 0.91 5.05 -7.21
CA ALA A 131 2.22 4.44 -7.47
C ALA A 131 2.83 3.81 -6.20
N ILE A 132 2.67 4.45 -5.04
CA ILE A 132 3.07 3.91 -3.73
C ILE A 132 2.28 2.63 -3.40
N GLN A 133 1.01 2.55 -3.77
CA GLN A 133 0.21 1.32 -3.66
C GLN A 133 0.38 0.35 -4.83
N THR A 134 1.42 0.56 -5.62
CA THR A 134 1.82 -0.31 -6.74
C THR A 134 0.77 -0.50 -7.83
N PHE A 135 -0.14 0.48 -8.00
CA PHE A 135 -1.01 0.53 -9.16
C PHE A 135 -0.20 0.80 -10.44
N PRO A 136 -0.63 0.27 -11.59
CA PRO A 136 -0.07 0.66 -12.89
C PRO A 136 -0.08 2.18 -13.06
N LYS A 137 1.00 2.75 -13.61
CA LYS A 137 1.16 4.22 -13.72
C LYS A 137 0.15 4.86 -14.67
N ASP A 138 -0.38 4.10 -15.61
CA ASP A 138 -1.40 4.48 -16.59
C ASP A 138 -2.83 4.20 -16.13
N MET A 139 -3.01 3.69 -14.91
CA MET A 139 -4.34 3.36 -14.41
C MET A 139 -5.21 4.60 -14.24
N ALA A 140 -6.39 4.58 -14.88
CA ALA A 140 -7.39 5.63 -14.74
C ALA A 140 -8.25 5.43 -13.49
N PHE A 141 -8.40 6.49 -12.69
CA PHE A 141 -9.32 6.54 -11.55
C PHE A 141 -10.50 7.46 -11.87
N CYS A 142 -11.72 7.00 -11.58
CA CYS A 142 -12.95 7.73 -11.90
C CYS A 142 -13.42 8.65 -10.77
N GLY A 143 -14.22 9.64 -11.13
CA GLY A 143 -14.85 10.57 -10.19
C GLY A 143 -13.95 11.77 -9.81
N ASN A 144 -14.39 12.49 -8.77
CA ASN A 144 -13.65 13.65 -8.27
C ASN A 144 -12.38 13.25 -7.50
N LEU A 145 -11.56 14.24 -7.16
CA LEU A 145 -10.28 14.02 -6.48
C LEU A 145 -10.42 13.19 -5.19
N THR A 146 -11.41 13.49 -4.36
CA THR A 146 -11.67 12.72 -3.12
C THR A 146 -12.04 11.26 -3.40
N SER A 147 -12.82 11.00 -4.47
CA SER A 147 -13.17 9.65 -4.90
C SER A 147 -11.94 8.86 -5.36
N LYS A 148 -11.01 9.50 -6.09
CA LYS A 148 -9.75 8.88 -6.52
C LYS A 148 -8.89 8.43 -5.33
N TYR A 149 -8.67 9.31 -4.36
CA TYR A 149 -7.95 8.94 -3.13
C TYR A 149 -8.66 7.84 -2.34
N LYS A 150 -10.00 7.85 -2.31
CA LYS A 150 -10.79 6.82 -1.61
C LYS A 150 -10.62 5.45 -2.26
N GLN A 151 -10.64 5.38 -3.60
CA GLN A 151 -10.38 4.15 -4.35
C GLN A 151 -9.00 3.61 -4.01
N ILE A 152 -7.97 4.45 -4.09
CA ILE A 152 -6.58 4.06 -3.81
C ILE A 152 -6.40 3.61 -2.35
N GLY A 153 -6.84 4.41 -1.39
CA GLY A 153 -6.60 4.14 0.03
C GLY A 153 -7.36 2.92 0.58
N ASN A 154 -8.50 2.54 -0.04
CA ASN A 154 -9.26 1.34 0.32
C ASN A 154 -8.78 0.08 -0.37
N ALA A 155 -7.96 0.20 -1.41
CA ALA A 155 -7.46 -0.95 -2.14
C ALA A 155 -6.46 -1.79 -1.33
N VAL A 156 -6.35 -3.05 -1.71
CA VAL A 156 -5.18 -3.86 -1.43
C VAL A 156 -4.10 -3.45 -2.42
N PRO A 157 -2.86 -3.14 -1.98
CA PRO A 157 -1.77 -2.85 -2.91
C PRO A 157 -1.60 -3.96 -3.94
N CYS A 158 -1.43 -3.59 -5.22
CA CYS A 158 -1.44 -4.57 -6.32
C CYS A 158 -0.34 -5.62 -6.17
N GLU A 159 0.85 -5.21 -5.74
CA GLU A 159 1.97 -6.15 -5.56
C GLU A 159 1.71 -7.12 -4.39
N LEU A 160 1.13 -6.66 -3.28
CA LEU A 160 0.73 -7.55 -2.19
C LEU A 160 -0.34 -8.55 -2.65
N ALA A 161 -1.32 -8.08 -3.43
CA ALA A 161 -2.36 -8.94 -4.00
C ALA A 161 -1.75 -9.99 -4.95
N ARG A 162 -0.77 -9.60 -5.79
CA ARG A 162 -0.04 -10.50 -6.68
C ARG A 162 0.68 -11.60 -5.89
N VAL A 163 1.42 -11.25 -4.85
CA VAL A 163 2.17 -12.22 -4.03
C VAL A 163 1.24 -13.22 -3.37
N VAL A 164 0.16 -12.75 -2.75
CA VAL A 164 -0.86 -13.63 -2.13
C VAL A 164 -1.57 -14.50 -3.17
N GLY A 165 -1.95 -13.90 -4.31
CA GLY A 165 -2.60 -14.61 -5.41
C GLY A 165 -1.72 -15.69 -6.03
N THR A 166 -0.42 -15.44 -6.16
CA THR A 166 0.53 -16.46 -6.64
C THR A 166 0.60 -17.67 -5.72
N GLU A 167 0.57 -17.47 -4.40
CA GLU A 167 0.56 -18.60 -3.46
C GLU A 167 -0.77 -19.38 -3.51
N LEU A 168 -1.89 -18.68 -3.65
CA LEU A 168 -3.19 -19.34 -3.85
C LEU A 168 -3.22 -20.12 -5.15
N TYR A 169 -2.72 -19.57 -6.23
CA TYR A 169 -2.62 -20.26 -7.52
C TYR A 169 -1.77 -21.53 -7.42
N ARG A 170 -0.61 -21.47 -6.72
CA ARG A 170 0.24 -22.64 -6.48
C ARG A 170 -0.49 -23.77 -5.74
N ILE A 171 -1.33 -23.41 -4.77
CA ILE A 171 -2.15 -24.38 -4.04
C ILE A 171 -3.19 -25.02 -4.97
N LEU A 172 -3.87 -24.22 -5.80
CA LEU A 172 -4.88 -24.72 -6.74
C LEU A 172 -4.27 -25.63 -7.79
N SER A 173 -3.13 -25.23 -8.39
CA SER A 173 -2.43 -26.08 -9.36
C SER A 173 -2.02 -27.43 -8.79
N LYS A 174 -1.57 -27.47 -7.54
CA LYS A 174 -1.25 -28.75 -6.86
C LYS A 174 -2.49 -29.65 -6.73
N ILE A 175 -3.65 -29.07 -6.47
CA ILE A 175 -4.91 -29.83 -6.39
C ILE A 175 -5.27 -30.40 -7.76
N GLU A 176 -5.21 -29.58 -8.82
CA GLU A 176 -5.52 -30.00 -10.19
C GLU A 176 -4.59 -31.12 -10.68
N GLU A 177 -3.29 -31.04 -10.39
CA GLU A 177 -2.30 -32.08 -10.71
C GLU A 177 -2.66 -33.42 -10.03
N GLN A 178 -3.07 -33.39 -8.75
CA GLN A 178 -3.46 -34.59 -8.01
C GLN A 178 -4.76 -35.20 -8.54
N GLU A 179 -5.72 -34.38 -8.97
CA GLU A 179 -6.96 -34.86 -9.60
C GLU A 179 -6.70 -35.52 -10.95
N SER A 180 -5.79 -34.95 -11.75
CA SER A 180 -5.45 -35.47 -13.07
C SER A 180 -4.70 -36.83 -13.03
N HIS A 181 -4.07 -37.16 -11.91
CA HIS A 181 -3.32 -38.40 -11.72
C HIS A 181 -4.12 -39.47 -10.97
N CYS A 182 -5.38 -39.20 -10.59
CA CYS A 182 -6.23 -40.21 -9.95
C CYS A 182 -7.01 -40.96 -11.06
N PRO A 183 -6.65 -42.22 -11.41
CA PRO A 183 -7.44 -43.03 -12.34
C PRO A 183 -8.84 -43.28 -11.72
N ALA A 184 -9.87 -43.18 -12.54
CA ALA A 184 -11.26 -43.42 -12.18
C ALA A 184 -11.49 -44.86 -11.69
#